data_34cce6afa426c45bfac2f4b1b5313c6c
#
_entry.id   34cce6afa426c45bfac2f4b1b5313c6c
#
_cell.length_a   1.000
_cell.length_b   1.000
_cell.length_c   1.000
_cell.angle_alpha   90.00
_cell.angle_beta   90.00
_cell.angle_gamma   90.00
#
_symmetry.space_group_name_H-M   'P 1'
#
loop_
_entity.id
_entity.type
_entity.pdbx_description
1 polymer ?
#
loop_
_entity_poly.entity_id
_entity_poly.type
_entity_poly.pdbx_seq_one_letter_code
_entity_poly.pdbx_strand_id
1 'polypeptide(L)' 'MHDLSIEEIRAAADPVATCKEQIRRWKISYSRYCGSRRGGLYYEEKIAALENLLLELKED' A
#
# COMPACT_ATOMS: atom_id res chain seq x y z
N MET A 1 -12.92 -0.87 -2.41
CA MET A 1 -11.78 -0.48 -1.57
C MET A 1 -11.32 0.92 -1.95
N HIS A 2 -11.12 1.78 -0.97
CA HIS A 2 -10.63 3.13 -1.25
C HIS A 2 -9.10 3.11 -1.34
N ASP A 3 -8.60 3.51 -2.50
CA ASP A 3 -7.17 3.49 -2.79
C ASP A 3 -6.59 4.89 -2.64
N LEU A 4 -5.82 5.09 -1.58
CA LEU A 4 -5.19 6.38 -1.31
C LEU A 4 -3.88 6.52 -2.09
N SER A 5 -3.63 7.71 -2.62
CA SER A 5 -2.35 8.03 -3.24
C SER A 5 -1.29 8.25 -2.15
N ILE A 6 -0.02 8.24 -2.57
CA ILE A 6 1.09 8.52 -1.64
C ILE A 6 0.93 9.91 -1.02
N GLU A 7 0.51 10.89 -1.81
CA GLU A 7 0.29 12.26 -1.30
C GLU A 7 -0.81 12.31 -0.25
N GLU A 8 -1.90 11.59 -0.48
CA GLU A 8 -3.00 11.52 0.48
C GLU A 8 -2.56 10.86 1.78
N ILE A 9 -1.72 9.82 1.70
CA ILE A 9 -1.19 9.16 2.89
C ILE A 9 -0.30 10.11 3.67
N ARG A 10 0.58 10.86 3.00
CA ARG A 10 1.46 11.82 3.65
C ARG A 10 0.69 12.95 4.32
N ALA A 11 -0.46 13.31 3.77
CA ALA A 11 -1.31 14.38 4.30
C ALA A 11 -2.25 13.91 5.41
N ALA A 12 -2.31 12.62 5.69
CA ALA A 12 -3.18 12.07 6.72
C ALA A 12 -2.74 12.49 8.11
N ALA A 13 -3.67 12.48 9.06
CA ALA A 13 -3.38 12.84 10.45
C ALA A 13 -2.35 11.90 11.07
N ASP A 14 -2.40 10.60 10.70
CA ASP A 14 -1.40 9.63 11.13
C ASP A 14 -0.90 8.87 9.89
N PRO A 15 0.10 9.41 9.18
CA PRO A 15 0.58 8.80 7.96
C PRO A 15 1.09 7.36 8.14
N VAL A 16 1.77 7.08 9.24
CA VAL A 16 2.30 5.73 9.50
C VAL A 16 1.17 4.73 9.63
N ALA A 17 0.17 5.01 10.46
CA ALA A 17 -0.97 4.12 10.64
C ALA A 17 -1.76 3.97 9.34
N THR A 18 -1.96 5.06 8.62
CA THR A 18 -2.68 5.05 7.34
C THR A 18 -1.94 4.20 6.31
N CYS A 19 -0.61 4.33 6.24
CA CYS A 19 0.19 3.54 5.32
C CYS A 19 0.12 2.05 5.65
N LYS A 20 0.23 1.70 6.93
CA LYS A 20 0.12 0.31 7.38
C LYS A 20 -1.24 -0.28 7.00
N GLU A 21 -2.31 0.47 7.18
CA GLU A 21 -3.65 0.01 6.82
C GLU A 21 -3.78 -0.23 5.32
N GLN A 22 -3.22 0.64 4.50
CA GLN A 22 -3.24 0.47 3.05
C GLN A 22 -2.46 -0.79 2.64
N ILE A 23 -1.29 -1.00 3.22
CA ILE A 23 -0.49 -2.21 2.95
C ILE A 23 -1.30 -3.47 3.29
N ARG A 24 -1.94 -3.46 4.45
CA ARG A 24 -2.75 -4.60 4.90
C ARG A 24 -3.88 -4.89 3.90
N ARG A 25 -4.60 -3.86 3.47
CA ARG A 25 -5.70 -4.01 2.52
C ARG A 25 -5.23 -4.54 1.17
N TRP A 26 -4.11 -4.03 0.67
CA TRP A 26 -3.55 -4.48 -0.58
C TRP A 26 -3.08 -5.94 -0.51
N LYS A 27 -2.49 -6.34 0.61
CA LYS A 27 -2.08 -7.74 0.81
C LYS A 27 -3.27 -8.68 0.87
N ILE A 28 -4.35 -8.28 1.53
CA ILE A 28 -5.58 -9.08 1.57
C ILE A 28 -6.17 -9.23 0.16
N SER A 29 -6.25 -8.13 -0.58
CA SER A 29 -6.75 -8.16 -1.96
C SER A 29 -5.89 -9.05 -2.84
N TYR A 30 -4.58 -8.99 -2.68
CA TYR A 30 -3.65 -9.81 -3.44
C TYR A 30 -3.85 -11.30 -3.13
N SER A 31 -4.04 -11.64 -1.86
CA SER A 31 -4.24 -13.03 -1.47
C SER A 31 -5.51 -13.63 -2.08
N ARG A 32 -6.48 -12.81 -2.42
CA ARG A 32 -7.74 -13.22 -3.04
C ARG A 32 -7.71 -13.13 -4.55
N TYR A 33 -6.63 -12.61 -5.11
CA TYR A 33 -6.53 -12.39 -6.54
C TYR A 33 -6.30 -13.71 -7.27
N CYS A 34 -7.14 -13.99 -8.27
CA CYS A 34 -7.06 -15.20 -9.08
C CYS A 34 -6.89 -14.88 -10.57
N GLY A 35 -6.38 -13.71 -10.89
CA GLY A 35 -6.24 -13.26 -12.25
C GLY A 35 -4.91 -13.62 -12.89
N SER A 36 -4.54 -12.89 -13.93
CA SER A 36 -3.31 -13.12 -14.66
C SER A 36 -2.09 -12.69 -13.87
N ARG A 37 -0.91 -13.19 -14.28
CA ARG A 37 0.36 -12.82 -13.69
C ARG A 37 0.60 -11.31 -13.75
N ARG A 38 0.17 -10.67 -14.83
CA ARG A 38 0.34 -9.23 -15.03
C ARG A 38 -0.39 -8.43 -13.95
N GLY A 39 -1.61 -8.84 -13.59
CA GLY A 39 -2.34 -8.21 -12.50
C GLY A 39 -1.67 -8.44 -11.14
N GLY A 40 -1.08 -9.63 -10.94
CA GLY A 40 -0.33 -9.93 -9.74
C GLY A 40 0.87 -9.00 -9.56
N LEU A 41 1.58 -8.71 -10.66
CA LEU A 41 2.70 -7.76 -10.61
C LEU A 41 2.25 -6.36 -10.21
N TYR A 42 1.08 -5.93 -10.66
CA TYR A 42 0.52 -4.64 -10.26
C TYR A 42 0.36 -4.56 -8.73
N TYR A 43 -0.19 -5.61 -8.12
CA TYR A 43 -0.33 -5.67 -6.67
C TYR A 43 1.03 -5.64 -5.96
N GLU A 44 1.99 -6.40 -6.46
CA GLU A 44 3.33 -6.45 -5.86
C GLU A 44 4.02 -5.10 -5.92
N GLU A 45 3.95 -4.41 -7.05
CA GLU A 45 4.53 -3.07 -7.21
C GLU A 45 3.90 -2.08 -6.25
N LYS A 46 2.58 -2.11 -6.12
CA LYS A 46 1.87 -1.20 -5.24
C LYS A 46 2.24 -1.44 -3.78
N ILE A 47 2.30 -2.70 -3.37
CA ILE A 47 2.68 -3.06 -2.00
C ILE A 47 4.11 -2.63 -1.72
N ALA A 48 5.04 -2.86 -2.65
CA ALA A 48 6.43 -2.46 -2.48
C ALA A 48 6.57 -0.94 -2.34
N ALA A 49 5.82 -0.17 -3.14
CA ALA A 49 5.83 1.28 -3.05
C ALA A 49 5.34 1.77 -1.69
N LEU A 50 4.27 1.15 -1.18
CA LEU A 50 3.74 1.49 0.13
C LEU A 50 4.70 1.11 1.26
N GLU A 51 5.37 -0.02 1.14
CA GLU A 51 6.35 -0.44 2.15
C GLU A 51 7.55 0.51 2.18
N ASN A 52 8.02 0.96 1.02
CA ASN A 52 9.08 1.96 0.95
C ASN A 52 8.65 3.28 1.57
N LEU A 53 7.42 3.71 1.30
CA LEU A 53 6.87 4.91 1.91
C LEU A 53 6.82 4.76 3.44
N LEU A 54 6.42 3.60 3.93
CA LEU A 54 6.35 3.35 5.36
C LEU A 54 7.73 3.50 6.01
N LEU A 55 8.77 2.98 5.37
CA LEU A 55 10.13 3.13 5.86
C LEU A 55 10.54 4.61 5.95
N GLU A 56 10.22 5.39 4.92
CA GLU A 56 10.49 6.82 4.93
C GLU A 56 9.77 7.53 6.08
N LEU A 57 8.52 7.19 6.32
CA LEU A 57 7.72 7.80 7.37
C LEU A 57 8.25 7.46 8.77
N LYS A 58 8.86 6.30 8.92
CA LYS A 58 9.40 5.87 10.20
C LYS A 58 10.79 6.40 10.51
N GLU A 59 11.50 6.88 9.50
CA GLU A 59 12.89 7.32 9.66
C GLU A 59 13.06 8.68 10.31
N ASP A 60 12.02 9.29 10.77
CA ASP A 60 12.13 10.54 11.54
C ASP A 60 12.42 10.24 13.02
#